data_b733b4ef2824bc44f0efdd2e1ccd0835
#
_entry.id   b733b4ef2824bc44f0efdd2e1ccd0835
#
_cell.length_a   1.000
_cell.length_b   1.000
_cell.length_c   1.000
_cell.angle_alpha   90.00
_cell.angle_beta   90.00
_cell.angle_gamma   90.00
#
_symmetry.space_group_name_H-M   'P 1'
#
loop_
_entity.id
_entity.type
_entity.pdbx_description
1 polymer ?
#
loop_
_entity_poly.entity_id
_entity_poly.type
_entity_poly.pdbx_seq_one_letter_code
_entity_poly.pdbx_strand_id
1 'polypeptide(L)' 'MIDSFTKKIANGVTRLSDNATIPFAPDNTDYANFKIDLANGAELSDANNTVMTANQISAFIATLP' A
#
# COMPACT_ATOMS: atom_id res chain seq x y z
N MET A 1 4.92 1.87 15.20
CA MET A 1 4.32 0.67 14.58
C MET A 1 3.99 0.99 13.13
N ILE A 2 4.32 0.11 12.20
CA ILE A 2 4.07 0.33 10.78
C ILE A 2 2.67 -0.17 10.44
N ASP A 3 1.91 0.62 9.67
CA ASP A 3 0.56 0.25 9.25
C ASP A 3 0.58 -0.92 8.25
N SER A 4 -0.54 -1.61 8.17
CA SER A 4 -0.77 -2.64 7.15
C SER A 4 -1.80 -2.14 6.15
N PHE A 5 -1.66 -2.57 4.90
CA PHE A 5 -2.49 -2.11 3.79
C PHE A 5 -3.03 -3.28 2.98
N THR A 6 -4.13 -3.05 2.27
CA THR A 6 -4.71 -4.07 1.38
C THR A 6 -5.13 -3.44 0.04
N LYS A 7 -4.90 -4.17 -1.05
CA LYS A 7 -5.18 -3.74 -2.42
C LYS A 7 -6.58 -4.14 -2.87
N LYS A 8 -7.62 -3.81 -2.11
CA LYS A 8 -8.99 -4.19 -2.46
C LYS A 8 -9.70 -3.22 -3.40
N ILE A 9 -9.11 -2.06 -3.65
CA ILE A 9 -9.68 -1.06 -4.56
C ILE A 9 -8.82 -0.93 -5.81
N ALA A 10 -9.45 -0.53 -6.94
CA ALA A 10 -8.78 -0.55 -8.24
C ALA A 10 -7.60 0.41 -8.35
N ASN A 11 -7.71 1.61 -7.79
CA ASN A 11 -6.72 2.68 -7.95
C ASN A 11 -6.20 3.20 -6.61
N GLY A 12 -6.04 2.31 -5.64
CA GLY A 12 -5.56 2.71 -4.33
C GLY A 12 -5.46 1.52 -3.39
N VAL A 13 -5.25 1.83 -2.12
CA VAL A 13 -5.17 0.84 -1.05
C VAL A 13 -6.02 1.28 0.12
N THR A 14 -6.35 0.33 1.00
CA THR A 14 -7.03 0.61 2.27
C THR A 14 -6.02 0.42 3.39
N ARG A 15 -5.88 1.43 4.26
CA ARG A 15 -5.06 1.31 5.46
C ARG A 15 -5.89 0.60 6.54
N LEU A 16 -5.37 -0.52 7.04
CA LEU A 16 -6.16 -1.38 7.94
C LEU A 16 -6.35 -0.79 9.34
N SER A 17 -5.47 0.12 9.79
CA SER A 17 -5.57 0.69 11.13
C SER A 17 -6.83 1.53 11.34
N ASP A 18 -7.32 2.19 10.30
CA ASP A 18 -8.50 3.07 10.37
C ASP A 18 -9.43 2.92 9.16
N ASN A 19 -9.19 1.94 8.30
CA ASN A 19 -9.94 1.69 7.07
C ASN A 19 -9.95 2.88 6.11
N ALA A 20 -8.92 3.71 6.16
CA ALA A 20 -8.82 4.86 5.26
C ALA A 20 -8.51 4.41 3.84
N THR A 21 -9.21 4.99 2.86
CA THR A 21 -8.93 4.75 1.46
C THR A 21 -7.86 5.71 0.98
N ILE A 22 -6.78 5.18 0.40
CA ILE A 22 -5.64 5.95 -0.08
C ILE A 22 -5.55 5.80 -1.60
N PRO A 23 -5.87 6.84 -2.38
CA PRO A 23 -5.77 6.76 -3.84
C PRO A 23 -4.31 6.82 -4.29
N PHE A 24 -4.02 6.24 -5.46
CA PHE A 24 -2.69 6.33 -6.07
C PHE A 24 -2.51 7.69 -6.76
N ALA A 25 -2.53 8.76 -6.00
CA ALA A 25 -2.39 10.12 -6.48
C ALA A 25 -1.06 10.70 -5.99
N PRO A 26 -0.13 11.11 -6.88
CA PRO A 26 1.18 11.61 -6.45
C PRO A 26 1.13 12.80 -5.49
N ASP A 27 0.07 13.60 -5.57
CA ASP A 27 -0.12 14.77 -4.70
C ASP A 27 -0.71 14.44 -3.34
N ASN A 28 -1.11 13.19 -3.12
CA ASN A 28 -1.78 12.79 -1.87
C ASN A 28 -0.73 12.46 -0.80
N THR A 29 -0.83 13.12 0.36
CA THR A 29 0.12 12.90 1.46
C THR A 29 0.05 11.48 1.99
N ASP A 30 -1.14 10.90 2.11
CA ASP A 30 -1.29 9.53 2.59
C ASP A 30 -0.66 8.53 1.62
N TYR A 31 -0.74 8.80 0.33
CA TYR A 31 -0.09 7.97 -0.69
C TYR A 31 1.43 8.03 -0.55
N ALA A 32 2.01 9.22 -0.35
CA ALA A 32 3.44 9.36 -0.12
C ALA A 32 3.87 8.59 1.13
N ASN A 33 3.13 8.69 2.22
CA ASN A 33 3.40 7.97 3.45
C ASN A 33 3.26 6.46 3.28
N PHE A 34 2.27 6.00 2.49
CA PHE A 34 2.10 4.59 2.15
C PHE A 34 3.36 4.02 1.49
N LYS A 35 3.93 4.73 0.52
CA LYS A 35 5.16 4.28 -0.14
C LYS A 35 6.35 4.23 0.82
N ILE A 36 6.45 5.21 1.70
CA ILE A 36 7.50 5.24 2.73
C ILE A 36 7.34 4.06 3.69
N ASP A 37 6.13 3.78 4.14
CA ASP A 37 5.84 2.66 5.04
C ASP A 37 6.21 1.33 4.39
N LEU A 38 5.86 1.13 3.11
CA LEU A 38 6.24 -0.09 2.40
C LEU A 38 7.76 -0.25 2.31
N ALA A 39 8.49 0.85 2.09
CA ALA A 39 9.94 0.83 2.07
C ALA A 39 10.53 0.44 3.43
N ASN A 40 9.80 0.70 4.51
CA ASN A 40 10.21 0.37 5.88
C ASN A 40 9.66 -0.99 6.35
N GLY A 41 9.09 -1.78 5.46
CA GLY A 41 8.66 -3.15 5.78
C GLY A 41 7.19 -3.31 6.14
N ALA A 42 6.34 -2.35 5.85
CA ALA A 42 4.90 -2.48 6.09
C ALA A 42 4.32 -3.63 5.26
N GLU A 43 3.30 -4.31 5.80
CA GLU A 43 2.60 -5.36 5.08
C GLU A 43 1.66 -4.79 4.03
N LEU A 44 1.65 -5.42 2.87
CA LEU A 44 0.68 -5.14 1.82
C LEU A 44 0.05 -6.46 1.39
N SER A 45 -1.27 -6.55 1.49
CA SER A 45 -2.03 -7.72 1.06
C SER A 45 -2.70 -7.43 -0.29
N ASP A 46 -2.84 -8.47 -1.11
CA ASP A 46 -3.58 -8.35 -2.37
C ASP A 46 -5.10 -8.38 -2.12
N ALA A 47 -5.89 -8.33 -3.20
CA ALA A 47 -7.35 -8.33 -3.10
C ALA A 47 -7.91 -9.62 -2.48
N ASN A 48 -7.14 -10.68 -2.42
CA ASN A 48 -7.52 -11.97 -1.83
C ASN A 48 -7.01 -12.13 -0.39
N ASN A 49 -6.52 -11.05 0.22
CA ASN A 49 -5.95 -11.05 1.57
C ASN A 49 -4.66 -11.87 1.70
N THR A 50 -3.96 -12.11 0.58
CA THR A 50 -2.66 -12.78 0.60
C THR A 50 -1.57 -11.73 0.79
N VAL A 51 -0.76 -11.88 1.84
CA VAL A 51 0.35 -10.95 2.10
C VAL A 51 1.40 -11.06 0.99
N MET A 52 1.73 -9.93 0.38
CA MET A 52 2.72 -9.87 -0.68
C MET A 52 4.13 -9.98 -0.11
N THR A 53 5.02 -10.66 -0.87
CA THR A 53 6.44 -10.73 -0.50
C THR A 53 7.13 -9.39 -0.76
N ALA A 54 8.33 -9.21 -0.18
CA ALA A 54 9.12 -8.01 -0.40
C ALA A 54 9.40 -7.79 -1.89
N ASN A 55 9.69 -8.85 -2.66
CA ASN A 55 9.90 -8.76 -4.10
C ASN A 55 8.64 -8.32 -4.84
N GLN A 56 7.48 -8.85 -4.47
CA GLN A 56 6.20 -8.46 -5.05
C GLN A 56 5.87 -7.00 -4.75
N ILE A 57 6.11 -6.56 -3.52
CA ILE A 57 5.89 -5.16 -3.12
C ILE A 57 6.80 -4.23 -3.91
N SER A 58 8.07 -4.58 -4.05
CA SER A 58 9.04 -3.79 -4.82
C SER A 58 8.61 -3.63 -6.27
N ALA A 59 8.19 -4.74 -6.91
CA ALA A 59 7.70 -4.72 -8.28
C ALA A 59 6.43 -3.88 -8.41
N PHE A 60 5.54 -3.97 -7.43
CA PHE A 60 4.31 -3.19 -7.40
C PHE A 60 4.61 -1.69 -7.30
N ILE A 61 5.48 -1.29 -6.38
CA ILE A 61 5.85 0.13 -6.19
C ILE A 61 6.45 0.70 -7.48
N ALA A 62 7.24 -0.09 -8.19
CA ALA A 62 7.87 0.35 -9.44
C ALA A 62 6.85 0.70 -10.54
N THR A 63 5.61 0.20 -10.45
CA THR A 63 4.54 0.50 -11.41
C THR A 63 3.68 1.70 -11.00
N LEU A 64 3.87 2.24 -9.81
CA LEU A 64 3.06 3.33 -9.28
C LEU A 64 3.54 4.69 -9.80
N PRO A 65 2.61 5.65 -9.95
CA PRO A 65 2.99 7.00 -10.33
C PRO A 65 3.84 7.72 -9.30
#